data_f2c7bfbf4f4c5762129ef14a931617c1
#
_entry.id   f2c7bfbf4f4c5762129ef14a931617c1
#
_cell.length_a   1.000
_cell.length_b   1.000
_cell.length_c   1.000
_cell.angle_alpha   90.00
_cell.angle_beta   90.00
_cell.angle_gamma   90.00
#
_symmetry.space_group_name_H-M   'P 1'
#
loop_
_entity.id
_entity.type
_entity.pdbx_description
1 polymer ?
#
loop_
_entity_poly.entity_id
_entity_poly.type
_entity_poly.pdbx_seq_one_letter_code
_entity_poly.pdbx_strand_id
1 'polypeptide(L)'
;MNYEQAMEYIHAVQWAGHKPGLSRIRTLLAALGDPHKRLRFVHVAGTNGKGSTAAMLASCLQAAGYRVGLFTSPFINRFNERIQVDGQQIPDEELVQLVERVQPAADAMADVPTEFEIITALGMLYFARKQCDIVVLEVGLGGTLDSTNVIENPECAVITALGMDHVRELGPTLADIAAAKAGIIKPGCPVVSYGGVPEADAVIRRVAAEQNAPLTEVDFHNLQIDGGDLDAVTFDFDGLDGVHLPLIGSYQPRNAAVAITTLRVLRAKGWNVPESAIRAGLETVQWPGRFELLRHAPAFLLDGSHNAHGMRATVQSL
;
A
#
# COMPACT_ATOMS: atom_id res chain seq x y z
N MET A 1 10.97 8.24 -26.63
CA MET A 1 10.20 9.43 -26.16
C MET A 1 10.96 10.14 -25.05
N ASN A 2 10.57 11.38 -24.66
CA ASN A 2 11.07 12.02 -23.44
C ASN A 2 10.08 11.80 -22.28
N TYR A 3 10.42 12.30 -21.07
CA TYR A 3 9.59 12.13 -19.87
C TYR A 3 8.21 12.78 -20.02
N GLU A 4 8.11 13.98 -20.57
CA GLU A 4 6.83 14.67 -20.78
C GLU A 4 5.91 13.87 -21.71
N GLN A 5 6.44 13.36 -22.80
CA GLN A 5 5.69 12.51 -23.74
C GLN A 5 5.24 11.18 -23.10
N ALA A 6 6.07 10.60 -22.22
CA ALA A 6 5.68 9.41 -21.46
C ALA A 6 4.52 9.71 -20.49
N MET A 7 4.56 10.86 -19.82
CA MET A 7 3.49 11.29 -18.93
C MET A 7 2.21 11.63 -19.70
N GLU A 8 2.33 12.31 -20.85
CA GLU A 8 1.19 12.54 -21.75
C GLU A 8 0.54 11.23 -22.18
N TYR A 9 1.33 10.21 -22.55
CA TYR A 9 0.79 8.90 -22.90
C TYR A 9 0.04 8.27 -21.75
N ILE A 10 0.63 8.23 -20.53
CA ILE A 10 0.00 7.64 -19.36
C ILE A 10 -1.35 8.34 -19.04
N HIS A 11 -1.38 9.66 -19.11
CA HIS A 11 -2.58 10.44 -18.77
C HIS A 11 -3.59 10.58 -19.93
N ALA A 12 -3.15 10.42 -21.19
CA ALA A 12 -4.03 10.50 -22.36
C ALA A 12 -4.95 9.28 -22.50
N VAL A 13 -4.62 8.19 -21.81
CA VAL A 13 -5.56 7.07 -21.66
C VAL A 13 -6.70 7.57 -20.78
N GLN A 14 -7.55 8.35 -21.43
CA GLN A 14 -8.66 9.06 -20.79
C GLN A 14 -9.43 8.11 -19.88
N TRP A 15 -9.81 8.67 -18.77
CA TRP A 15 -10.87 8.22 -17.89
C TRP A 15 -12.13 7.83 -18.67
N ALA A 16 -12.07 6.72 -19.35
CA ALA A 16 -13.25 6.10 -19.98
C ALA A 16 -14.18 5.53 -18.91
N GLY A 17 -14.31 6.27 -17.78
CA GLY A 17 -15.06 5.84 -16.60
C GLY A 17 -14.36 4.70 -15.85
N HIS A 18 -14.77 4.46 -14.62
CA HIS A 18 -14.35 3.27 -13.86
C HIS A 18 -14.85 2.02 -14.61
N LYS A 19 -13.94 1.29 -15.27
CA LYS A 19 -14.23 0.01 -15.92
C LYS A 19 -13.77 -1.11 -14.97
N PRO A 20 -14.62 -1.65 -14.09
CA PRO A 20 -14.24 -2.69 -13.18
C PRO A 20 -13.89 -3.99 -13.90
N GLY A 21 -12.88 -4.71 -13.43
CA GLY A 21 -12.50 -6.00 -13.97
C GLY A 21 -10.99 -6.16 -14.12
N LEU A 22 -10.53 -7.42 -14.09
CA LEU A 22 -9.11 -7.76 -14.17
C LEU A 22 -8.68 -8.29 -15.55
N SER A 23 -9.61 -8.39 -16.52
CA SER A 23 -9.31 -8.97 -17.84
C SER A 23 -8.27 -8.15 -18.61
N ARG A 24 -8.41 -6.82 -18.65
CA ARG A 24 -7.50 -5.92 -19.37
C ARG A 24 -6.08 -5.99 -18.80
N ILE A 25 -5.94 -5.82 -17.49
CA ILE A 25 -4.61 -5.88 -16.86
C ILE A 25 -3.96 -7.26 -17.03
N ARG A 26 -4.74 -8.35 -16.98
CA ARG A 26 -4.22 -9.70 -17.26
C ARG A 26 -3.74 -9.83 -18.72
N THR A 27 -4.52 -9.33 -19.67
CA THR A 27 -4.14 -9.34 -21.10
C THR A 27 -2.86 -8.51 -21.32
N LEU A 28 -2.78 -7.33 -20.73
CA LEU A 28 -1.60 -6.47 -20.84
C LEU A 28 -0.36 -7.14 -20.23
N LEU A 29 -0.46 -7.66 -19.01
CA LEU A 29 0.66 -8.33 -18.35
C LEU A 29 1.10 -9.60 -19.09
N ALA A 30 0.17 -10.37 -19.66
CA ALA A 30 0.49 -11.52 -20.49
C ALA A 30 1.30 -11.12 -21.74
N ALA A 31 0.88 -10.03 -22.43
CA ALA A 31 1.63 -9.48 -23.58
C ALA A 31 3.03 -8.99 -23.18
N LEU A 32 3.24 -8.61 -21.91
CA LEU A 32 4.52 -8.17 -21.34
C LEU A 32 5.34 -9.31 -20.73
N GLY A 33 4.89 -10.55 -20.82
CA GLY A 33 5.58 -11.75 -20.33
C GLY A 33 5.35 -12.04 -18.84
N ASP A 34 4.19 -11.67 -18.31
CA ASP A 34 3.73 -11.95 -16.94
C ASP A 34 4.75 -11.58 -15.83
N PRO A 35 5.30 -10.36 -15.80
CA PRO A 35 6.37 -10.00 -14.88
C PRO A 35 5.99 -10.19 -13.41
N HIS A 36 4.71 -10.00 -13.07
CA HIS A 36 4.16 -10.15 -11.72
C HIS A 36 4.27 -11.58 -11.17
N LYS A 37 4.29 -12.61 -12.03
CA LYS A 37 4.40 -14.01 -11.60
C LYS A 37 5.77 -14.39 -11.01
N ARG A 38 6.78 -13.53 -11.17
CA ARG A 38 8.14 -13.72 -10.63
C ARG A 38 8.37 -12.97 -9.32
N LEU A 39 7.37 -12.22 -8.85
CA LEU A 39 7.46 -11.35 -7.69
C LEU A 39 6.69 -11.93 -6.51
N ARG A 40 7.08 -11.55 -5.30
CA ARG A 40 6.37 -11.83 -4.07
C ARG A 40 5.78 -10.53 -3.53
N PHE A 41 4.60 -10.59 -2.92
CA PHE A 41 3.86 -9.39 -2.57
C PHE A 41 3.37 -9.39 -1.12
N VAL A 42 3.43 -8.23 -0.46
CA VAL A 42 2.53 -7.86 0.63
C VAL A 42 1.48 -6.92 0.02
N HIS A 43 0.22 -7.33 0.02
CA HIS A 43 -0.86 -6.60 -0.62
C HIS A 43 -1.64 -5.79 0.41
N VAL A 44 -1.70 -4.47 0.26
CA VAL A 44 -2.22 -3.55 1.27
C VAL A 44 -3.48 -2.84 0.76
N ALA A 45 -4.64 -3.16 1.37
CA ALA A 45 -5.90 -2.46 1.15
C ALA A 45 -6.36 -1.76 2.44
N GLY A 46 -7.33 -0.87 2.31
CA GLY A 46 -7.91 -0.14 3.44
C GLY A 46 -8.53 1.17 2.99
N THR A 47 -9.17 1.89 3.90
CA THR A 47 -9.63 3.26 3.64
C THR A 47 -8.51 4.23 3.92
N ASN A 48 -8.00 4.27 5.13
CA ASN A 48 -6.91 5.15 5.56
C ASN A 48 -5.72 4.34 6.08
N GLY A 49 -4.52 4.94 6.05
CA GLY A 49 -3.30 4.32 6.55
C GLY A 49 -2.58 3.38 5.59
N LYS A 50 -3.12 3.10 4.40
CA LYS A 50 -2.49 2.21 3.40
C LYS A 50 -1.04 2.60 3.10
N GLY A 51 -0.83 3.81 2.59
CA GLY A 51 0.48 4.30 2.19
C GLY A 51 1.47 4.37 3.35
N SER A 52 1.06 4.86 4.54
CA SER A 52 1.92 4.89 5.73
C SER A 52 2.32 3.47 6.16
N THR A 53 1.36 2.54 6.23
CA THR A 53 1.66 1.13 6.56
C THR A 53 2.56 0.49 5.50
N ALA A 54 2.33 0.77 4.21
CA ALA A 54 3.15 0.27 3.12
C ALA A 54 4.59 0.81 3.20
N ALA A 55 4.77 2.10 3.49
CA ALA A 55 6.09 2.71 3.67
C ALA A 55 6.84 2.10 4.87
N MET A 56 6.17 1.92 6.02
CA MET A 56 6.74 1.26 7.20
C MET A 56 7.17 -0.19 6.90
N LEU A 57 6.31 -0.96 6.21
CA LEU A 57 6.62 -2.33 5.79
C LEU A 57 7.86 -2.36 4.87
N ALA A 58 7.89 -1.47 3.86
CA ALA A 58 9.01 -1.41 2.93
C ALA A 58 10.31 -1.03 3.63
N SER A 59 10.30 -0.04 4.53
CA SER A 59 11.45 0.39 5.31
C SER A 59 11.99 -0.74 6.20
N CYS A 60 11.11 -1.46 6.91
CA CYS A 60 11.53 -2.57 7.76
C CYS A 60 12.09 -3.77 6.98
N LEU A 61 11.47 -4.11 5.84
CA LEU A 61 11.97 -5.17 4.95
C LEU A 61 13.33 -4.81 4.34
N GLN A 62 13.51 -3.53 3.97
CA GLN A 62 14.80 -3.02 3.51
C GLN A 62 15.86 -3.08 4.62
N ALA A 63 15.51 -2.68 5.86
CA ALA A 63 16.40 -2.82 7.01
C ALA A 63 16.77 -4.28 7.34
N ALA A 64 15.91 -5.24 6.96
CA ALA A 64 16.19 -6.67 7.03
C ALA A 64 17.10 -7.18 5.90
N GLY A 65 17.51 -6.32 4.96
CA GLY A 65 18.44 -6.64 3.87
C GLY A 65 17.79 -7.13 2.58
N TYR A 66 16.47 -7.05 2.44
CA TYR A 66 15.76 -7.38 1.20
C TYR A 66 15.79 -6.22 0.21
N ARG A 67 15.77 -6.55 -1.09
CA ARG A 67 15.48 -5.60 -2.15
C ARG A 67 13.97 -5.42 -2.27
N VAL A 68 13.49 -4.25 -1.90
CA VAL A 68 12.07 -4.01 -1.70
C VAL A 68 11.51 -3.09 -2.77
N GLY A 69 10.49 -3.55 -3.50
CA GLY A 69 9.63 -2.71 -4.30
C GLY A 69 8.53 -2.09 -3.44
N LEU A 70 8.22 -0.82 -3.67
CA LEU A 70 7.09 -0.12 -3.07
C LEU A 70 6.23 0.50 -4.19
N PHE A 71 4.95 0.12 -4.22
CA PHE A 71 3.95 0.68 -5.13
C PHE A 71 2.86 1.38 -4.35
N THR A 72 2.64 2.67 -4.60
CA THR A 72 1.70 3.50 -3.84
C THR A 72 0.86 4.41 -4.73
N SER A 73 -0.28 4.88 -4.18
CA SER A 73 -1.19 5.81 -4.85
C SER A 73 -2.04 6.62 -3.87
N PRO A 74 -2.36 7.90 -4.21
CA PRO A 74 -1.78 8.69 -5.29
C PRO A 74 -0.36 9.20 -4.94
N PHE A 75 0.32 9.86 -5.88
CA PHE A 75 1.53 10.62 -5.59
C PHE A 75 1.19 12.00 -5.02
N ILE A 76 2.14 12.64 -4.34
CA ILE A 76 1.98 13.97 -3.74
C ILE A 76 2.61 15.04 -4.63
N ASN A 77 3.87 14.86 -5.01
CA ASN A 77 4.64 15.85 -5.73
C ASN A 77 4.91 15.44 -7.18
N ARG A 78 5.38 14.22 -7.40
CA ARG A 78 5.71 13.74 -8.75
C ARG A 78 5.31 12.28 -8.96
N PHE A 79 4.97 11.95 -10.19
CA PHE A 79 4.49 10.64 -10.61
C PHE A 79 5.39 9.49 -10.14
N ASN A 80 6.69 9.67 -10.18
CA ASN A 80 7.70 8.64 -9.88
C ASN A 80 7.61 8.11 -8.44
N GLU A 81 6.99 8.87 -7.51
CA GLU A 81 6.74 8.42 -6.13
C GLU A 81 5.94 7.13 -6.06
N ARG A 82 5.13 6.84 -7.09
CA ARG A 82 4.28 5.64 -7.15
C ARG A 82 5.07 4.33 -7.22
N ILE A 83 6.31 4.39 -7.74
CA ILE A 83 7.13 3.21 -8.05
C ILE A 83 8.53 3.43 -7.47
N GLN A 84 8.84 2.74 -6.40
CA GLN A 84 10.13 2.87 -5.71
C GLN A 84 10.79 1.50 -5.53
N VAL A 85 12.12 1.47 -5.54
CA VAL A 85 12.92 0.32 -5.13
C VAL A 85 13.96 0.79 -4.13
N ASP A 86 14.01 0.13 -2.97
CA ASP A 86 14.92 0.47 -1.88
C ASP A 86 14.87 1.96 -1.49
N GLY A 87 13.64 2.51 -1.40
CA GLY A 87 13.38 3.91 -1.05
C GLY A 87 13.71 4.93 -2.15
N GLN A 88 14.17 4.47 -3.32
CA GLN A 88 14.48 5.35 -4.47
C GLN A 88 13.35 5.30 -5.49
N GLN A 89 12.83 6.46 -5.86
CA GLN A 89 11.86 6.59 -6.94
C GLN A 89 12.43 6.11 -8.26
N ILE A 90 11.59 5.56 -9.14
CA ILE A 90 11.99 5.19 -10.49
C ILE A 90 12.62 6.40 -11.22
N PRO A 91 13.82 6.29 -11.80
CA PRO A 91 14.42 7.35 -12.62
C PRO A 91 13.57 7.66 -13.85
N ASP A 92 13.59 8.92 -14.30
CA ASP A 92 12.82 9.37 -15.46
C ASP A 92 13.14 8.56 -16.73
N GLU A 93 14.43 8.28 -16.95
CA GLU A 93 14.89 7.50 -18.11
C GLU A 93 14.39 6.05 -18.07
N GLU A 94 14.34 5.43 -16.88
CA GLU A 94 13.82 4.08 -16.74
C GLU A 94 12.29 4.04 -16.89
N LEU A 95 11.59 5.05 -16.40
CA LEU A 95 10.13 5.19 -16.62
C LEU A 95 9.83 5.31 -18.12
N VAL A 96 10.55 6.18 -18.84
CA VAL A 96 10.42 6.34 -20.29
C VAL A 96 10.62 5.02 -21.02
N GLN A 97 11.70 4.28 -20.72
CA GLN A 97 11.97 2.96 -21.32
C GLN A 97 10.84 1.95 -21.07
N LEU A 98 10.23 1.99 -19.88
CA LEU A 98 9.12 1.10 -19.57
C LEU A 98 7.84 1.52 -20.30
N VAL A 99 7.58 2.81 -20.44
CA VAL A 99 6.43 3.30 -21.23
C VAL A 99 6.60 2.90 -22.69
N GLU A 100 7.78 3.08 -23.29
CA GLU A 100 8.07 2.64 -24.65
C GLU A 100 7.87 1.13 -24.87
N ARG A 101 8.05 0.33 -23.82
CA ARG A 101 7.78 -1.12 -23.85
C ARG A 101 6.31 -1.46 -23.67
N VAL A 102 5.58 -0.73 -22.81
CA VAL A 102 4.16 -0.98 -22.50
C VAL A 102 3.25 -0.48 -23.60
N GLN A 103 3.56 0.67 -24.17
CA GLN A 103 2.73 1.36 -25.16
C GLN A 103 2.32 0.45 -26.34
N PRO A 104 3.22 -0.23 -27.07
CA PRO A 104 2.80 -1.05 -28.21
C PRO A 104 1.88 -2.22 -27.81
N ALA A 105 2.07 -2.77 -26.59
CA ALA A 105 1.22 -3.84 -26.10
C ALA A 105 -0.16 -3.32 -25.70
N ALA A 106 -0.25 -2.15 -25.09
CA ALA A 106 -1.50 -1.52 -24.69
C ALA A 106 -2.30 -1.04 -25.90
N ASP A 107 -1.64 -0.40 -26.87
CA ASP A 107 -2.27 0.14 -28.09
C ASP A 107 -2.80 -0.97 -29.01
N ALA A 108 -2.24 -2.17 -28.94
CA ALA A 108 -2.72 -3.33 -29.70
C ALA A 108 -3.97 -3.99 -29.08
N MET A 109 -4.37 -3.61 -27.87
CA MET A 109 -5.53 -4.20 -27.20
C MET A 109 -6.84 -3.64 -27.72
N ALA A 110 -7.81 -4.52 -28.03
CA ALA A 110 -9.16 -4.11 -28.45
C ALA A 110 -9.93 -3.40 -27.33
N ASP A 111 -9.77 -3.84 -26.08
CA ASP A 111 -10.26 -3.16 -24.88
C ASP A 111 -9.08 -2.44 -24.21
N VAL A 112 -8.96 -1.15 -24.46
CA VAL A 112 -7.84 -0.31 -24.05
C VAL A 112 -7.73 -0.29 -22.52
N PRO A 113 -6.54 -0.55 -21.96
CA PRO A 113 -6.32 -0.52 -20.52
C PRO A 113 -6.52 0.89 -19.95
N THR A 114 -6.95 0.99 -18.71
CA THR A 114 -7.06 2.26 -17.99
C THR A 114 -5.69 2.80 -17.59
N GLU A 115 -5.62 4.10 -17.26
CA GLU A 115 -4.40 4.72 -16.72
C GLU A 115 -3.80 3.90 -15.57
N PHE A 116 -4.63 3.50 -14.57
CA PHE A 116 -4.13 2.77 -13.42
C PHE A 116 -3.68 1.33 -13.75
N GLU A 117 -4.26 0.70 -14.77
CA GLU A 117 -3.77 -0.59 -15.30
C GLU A 117 -2.41 -0.45 -15.98
N ILE A 118 -2.19 0.64 -16.73
CA ILE A 118 -0.87 0.96 -17.30
C ILE A 118 0.15 1.20 -16.18
N ILE A 119 -0.17 2.04 -15.20
CA ILE A 119 0.71 2.32 -14.05
C ILE A 119 1.06 1.03 -13.30
N THR A 120 0.07 0.17 -13.08
CA THR A 120 0.29 -1.14 -12.43
C THR A 120 1.26 -2.00 -13.25
N ALA A 121 1.07 -2.08 -14.58
CA ALA A 121 1.96 -2.84 -15.45
C ALA A 121 3.40 -2.28 -15.46
N LEU A 122 3.55 -0.95 -15.47
CA LEU A 122 4.86 -0.29 -15.34
C LEU A 122 5.56 -0.69 -14.04
N GLY A 123 4.84 -0.64 -12.90
CA GLY A 123 5.38 -1.07 -11.60
C GLY A 123 5.82 -2.53 -11.60
N MET A 124 4.98 -3.46 -12.11
CA MET A 124 5.31 -4.89 -12.18
C MET A 124 6.56 -5.16 -13.05
N LEU A 125 6.68 -4.47 -14.19
CA LEU A 125 7.88 -4.55 -15.05
C LEU A 125 9.12 -4.03 -14.34
N TYR A 126 9.02 -2.89 -13.66
CA TYR A 126 10.14 -2.27 -12.97
C TYR A 126 10.66 -3.18 -11.84
N PHE A 127 9.77 -3.65 -10.97
CA PHE A 127 10.15 -4.52 -9.86
C PHE A 127 10.76 -5.85 -10.33
N ALA A 128 10.22 -6.44 -11.39
CA ALA A 128 10.80 -7.65 -12.00
C ALA A 128 12.17 -7.39 -12.62
N ARG A 129 12.35 -6.24 -13.32
CA ARG A 129 13.64 -5.81 -13.88
C ARG A 129 14.69 -5.56 -12.79
N LYS A 130 14.28 -4.98 -11.66
CA LYS A 130 15.14 -4.71 -10.50
C LYS A 130 15.35 -5.95 -9.63
N GLN A 131 14.70 -7.08 -9.94
CA GLN A 131 14.81 -8.32 -9.16
C GLN A 131 14.47 -8.10 -7.67
N CYS A 132 13.35 -7.42 -7.40
CA CYS A 132 12.88 -7.23 -6.03
C CYS A 132 12.57 -8.58 -5.38
N ASP A 133 13.05 -8.78 -4.15
CA ASP A 133 12.76 -9.96 -3.34
C ASP A 133 11.29 -9.98 -2.90
N ILE A 134 10.77 -8.80 -2.59
CA ILE A 134 9.39 -8.58 -2.17
C ILE A 134 8.91 -7.19 -2.61
N VAL A 135 7.62 -7.08 -2.91
CA VAL A 135 6.95 -5.83 -3.28
C VAL A 135 5.84 -5.56 -2.29
N VAL A 136 5.86 -4.39 -1.66
CA VAL A 136 4.74 -3.86 -0.90
C VAL A 136 3.84 -3.11 -1.88
N LEU A 137 2.64 -3.65 -2.09
CA LEU A 137 1.73 -3.25 -3.17
C LEU A 137 0.46 -2.63 -2.57
N GLU A 138 0.32 -1.32 -2.66
CA GLU A 138 -0.88 -0.60 -2.23
C GLU A 138 -1.98 -0.70 -3.29
N VAL A 139 -3.19 -1.04 -2.85
CA VAL A 139 -4.42 -1.00 -3.65
C VAL A 139 -4.81 0.44 -3.97
N GLY A 140 -5.15 0.72 -5.22
CA GLY A 140 -5.64 2.04 -5.63
C GLY A 140 -7.05 2.31 -5.13
N LEU A 141 -8.01 1.45 -5.48
CA LEU A 141 -9.42 1.60 -5.13
C LEU A 141 -10.08 0.25 -4.82
N GLY A 142 -10.77 0.18 -3.69
CA GLY A 142 -11.48 -1.04 -3.31
C GLY A 142 -10.53 -2.19 -2.96
N GLY A 143 -10.44 -3.16 -3.83
CA GLY A 143 -9.59 -4.35 -3.71
C GLY A 143 -9.95 -5.42 -4.75
N THR A 144 -11.15 -5.99 -4.71
CA THR A 144 -11.58 -7.11 -5.58
C THR A 144 -11.28 -6.88 -7.07
N LEU A 145 -11.59 -5.70 -7.57
CA LEU A 145 -11.49 -5.35 -8.99
C LEU A 145 -10.37 -4.34 -9.28
N ASP A 146 -9.56 -4.04 -8.27
CA ASP A 146 -8.38 -3.19 -8.45
C ASP A 146 -7.33 -3.90 -9.29
N SER A 147 -6.65 -3.15 -10.18
CA SER A 147 -5.65 -3.75 -11.08
C SER A 147 -4.48 -4.41 -10.35
N THR A 148 -4.17 -3.97 -9.12
CA THR A 148 -3.15 -4.61 -8.28
C THR A 148 -3.56 -6.03 -7.85
N ASN A 149 -4.87 -6.33 -7.84
CA ASN A 149 -5.40 -7.64 -7.43
C ASN A 149 -5.24 -8.74 -8.50
N VAL A 150 -4.53 -8.46 -9.56
CA VAL A 150 -4.11 -9.45 -10.58
C VAL A 150 -3.16 -10.50 -10.01
N ILE A 151 -2.48 -10.20 -8.90
CA ILE A 151 -1.59 -11.13 -8.19
C ILE A 151 -2.39 -12.29 -7.56
N GLU A 152 -1.83 -13.50 -7.59
CA GLU A 152 -2.55 -14.71 -7.18
C GLU A 152 -2.22 -15.15 -5.75
N ASN A 153 -0.95 -15.08 -5.36
CA ASN A 153 -0.46 -15.64 -4.10
C ASN A 153 0.40 -14.62 -3.33
N PRO A 154 -0.20 -13.60 -2.69
CA PRO A 154 0.57 -12.70 -1.85
C PRO A 154 1.12 -13.42 -0.61
N GLU A 155 2.25 -12.93 -0.08
CA GLU A 155 2.83 -13.42 1.16
C GLU A 155 1.95 -13.09 2.37
N CYS A 156 1.30 -11.92 2.31
CA CYS A 156 0.32 -11.47 3.29
C CYS A 156 -0.64 -10.46 2.64
N ALA A 157 -1.92 -10.54 2.98
CA ALA A 157 -2.90 -9.50 2.72
C ALA A 157 -3.05 -8.64 3.98
N VAL A 158 -3.04 -7.31 3.79
CA VAL A 158 -3.14 -6.35 4.90
C VAL A 158 -4.35 -5.46 4.69
N ILE A 159 -5.25 -5.42 5.67
CA ILE A 159 -6.42 -4.53 5.68
C ILE A 159 -6.20 -3.47 6.75
N THR A 160 -5.90 -2.23 6.33
CA THR A 160 -5.72 -1.10 7.24
C THR A 160 -7.06 -0.52 7.69
N ALA A 161 -7.06 0.60 8.42
CA ALA A 161 -8.27 1.19 8.98
C ALA A 161 -9.38 1.39 7.93
N LEU A 162 -10.60 0.92 8.26
CA LEU A 162 -11.78 1.02 7.43
C LEU A 162 -12.69 2.16 7.88
N GLY A 163 -13.29 2.83 6.91
CA GLY A 163 -14.24 3.92 7.10
C GLY A 163 -15.03 4.17 5.81
N MET A 164 -16.02 5.04 5.89
CA MET A 164 -16.82 5.42 4.73
C MET A 164 -15.96 6.24 3.75
N ASP A 165 -15.81 5.73 2.54
CA ASP A 165 -15.11 6.37 1.44
C ASP A 165 -15.54 5.73 0.11
N HIS A 166 -15.45 6.47 -1.00
CA HIS A 166 -15.78 5.97 -2.34
C HIS A 166 -17.13 5.24 -2.41
N VAL A 167 -18.16 5.78 -1.73
CA VAL A 167 -19.48 5.12 -1.59
C VAL A 167 -20.19 4.89 -2.94
N ARG A 168 -19.84 5.68 -3.97
CA ARG A 168 -20.40 5.52 -5.32
C ARG A 168 -19.88 4.28 -6.02
N GLU A 169 -18.61 3.96 -5.78
CA GLU A 169 -17.88 2.85 -6.41
C GLU A 169 -17.97 1.57 -5.59
N LEU A 170 -17.93 1.67 -4.26
CA LEU A 170 -17.80 0.52 -3.36
C LEU A 170 -19.10 0.11 -2.67
N GLY A 171 -20.10 0.98 -2.65
CA GLY A 171 -21.37 0.73 -1.98
C GLY A 171 -21.62 1.64 -0.76
N PRO A 172 -22.88 1.74 -0.31
CA PRO A 172 -23.31 2.72 0.68
C PRO A 172 -23.05 2.31 2.14
N THR A 173 -22.57 1.08 2.41
CA THR A 173 -22.35 0.58 3.77
C THR A 173 -20.89 0.24 4.04
N LEU A 174 -20.50 0.21 5.31
CA LEU A 174 -19.18 -0.28 5.71
C LEU A 174 -18.97 -1.75 5.36
N ALA A 175 -20.03 -2.56 5.37
CA ALA A 175 -19.98 -3.94 4.94
C ALA A 175 -19.61 -4.08 3.45
N ASP A 176 -20.20 -3.24 2.57
CA ASP A 176 -19.87 -3.21 1.15
C ASP A 176 -18.41 -2.83 0.91
N ILE A 177 -17.97 -1.77 1.60
CA ILE A 177 -16.58 -1.29 1.53
C ILE A 177 -15.60 -2.37 2.02
N ALA A 178 -15.94 -3.04 3.13
CA ALA A 178 -15.15 -4.14 3.67
C ALA A 178 -15.11 -5.33 2.71
N ALA A 179 -16.22 -5.69 2.08
CA ALA A 179 -16.30 -6.77 1.11
C ALA A 179 -15.44 -6.49 -0.12
N ALA A 180 -15.49 -5.26 -0.65
CA ALA A 180 -14.64 -4.85 -1.77
C ALA A 180 -13.14 -4.96 -1.42
N LYS A 181 -12.74 -4.54 -0.21
CA LYS A 181 -11.34 -4.60 0.24
C LYS A 181 -10.89 -6.01 0.59
N ALA A 182 -11.75 -6.81 1.21
CA ALA A 182 -11.49 -8.22 1.51
C ALA A 182 -11.23 -9.08 0.25
N GLY A 183 -11.58 -8.59 -0.94
CA GLY A 183 -11.28 -9.27 -2.20
C GLY A 183 -9.79 -9.44 -2.52
N ILE A 184 -8.89 -8.83 -1.75
CA ILE A 184 -7.43 -9.09 -1.84
C ILE A 184 -7.02 -10.35 -1.07
N ILE A 185 -7.90 -10.90 -0.23
CA ILE A 185 -7.64 -12.13 0.50
C ILE A 185 -7.70 -13.31 -0.46
N LYS A 186 -6.61 -14.07 -0.55
CA LYS A 186 -6.48 -15.22 -1.45
C LYS A 186 -6.48 -16.53 -0.66
N PRO A 187 -6.80 -17.66 -1.30
CA PRO A 187 -6.83 -18.95 -0.64
C PRO A 187 -5.56 -19.26 0.16
N GLY A 188 -5.68 -19.51 1.46
CA GLY A 188 -4.56 -19.84 2.34
C GLY A 188 -3.57 -18.71 2.63
N CYS A 189 -3.78 -17.51 2.07
CA CYS A 189 -2.91 -16.36 2.31
C CYS A 189 -3.16 -15.77 3.70
N PRO A 190 -2.14 -15.59 4.56
CA PRO A 190 -2.31 -14.90 5.84
C PRO A 190 -2.86 -13.49 5.65
N VAL A 191 -3.73 -13.09 6.59
CA VAL A 191 -4.36 -11.78 6.62
C VAL A 191 -4.02 -11.08 7.92
N VAL A 192 -3.61 -9.82 7.84
CA VAL A 192 -3.53 -8.92 8.99
C VAL A 192 -4.59 -7.83 8.83
N SER A 193 -5.45 -7.66 9.84
CA SER A 193 -6.52 -6.66 9.83
C SER A 193 -6.34 -5.67 10.98
N TYR A 194 -6.51 -4.40 10.66
CA TYR A 194 -6.55 -3.32 11.66
C TYR A 194 -7.69 -3.55 12.69
N GLY A 195 -8.85 -4.02 12.24
CA GLY A 195 -10.01 -4.26 13.12
C GLY A 195 -10.65 -2.98 13.69
N GLY A 196 -11.51 -3.18 14.69
CA GLY A 196 -12.13 -2.09 15.46
C GLY A 196 -13.45 -1.53 14.90
N VAL A 197 -13.96 -2.09 13.79
CA VAL A 197 -15.27 -1.74 13.22
C VAL A 197 -16.09 -3.02 13.07
N PRO A 198 -16.97 -3.35 14.03
CA PRO A 198 -17.62 -4.66 14.12
C PRO A 198 -18.30 -5.14 12.83
N GLU A 199 -18.99 -4.25 12.11
CA GLU A 199 -19.66 -4.56 10.84
C GLU A 199 -18.65 -4.97 9.75
N ALA A 200 -17.56 -4.24 9.62
CA ALA A 200 -16.48 -4.51 8.66
C ALA A 200 -15.68 -5.75 9.07
N ASP A 201 -15.38 -5.90 10.36
CA ASP A 201 -14.60 -7.02 10.90
C ASP A 201 -15.34 -8.35 10.68
N ALA A 202 -16.67 -8.37 10.82
CA ALA A 202 -17.48 -9.54 10.53
C ALA A 202 -17.36 -9.99 9.06
N VAL A 203 -17.29 -9.05 8.13
CA VAL A 203 -17.09 -9.34 6.70
C VAL A 203 -15.69 -9.91 6.45
N ILE A 204 -14.65 -9.28 7.02
CA ILE A 204 -13.26 -9.73 6.85
C ILE A 204 -13.07 -11.14 7.43
N ARG A 205 -13.60 -11.41 8.66
CA ARG A 205 -13.56 -12.75 9.27
C ARG A 205 -14.25 -13.80 8.40
N ARG A 206 -15.42 -13.47 7.85
CA ARG A 206 -16.16 -14.37 6.96
C ARG A 206 -15.37 -14.68 5.71
N VAL A 207 -14.83 -13.65 5.00
CA VAL A 207 -14.06 -13.86 3.78
C VAL A 207 -12.76 -14.62 4.07
N ALA A 208 -12.06 -14.32 5.16
CA ALA A 208 -10.88 -15.06 5.57
C ALA A 208 -11.19 -16.55 5.81
N ALA A 209 -12.30 -16.85 6.48
CA ALA A 209 -12.74 -18.23 6.69
C ALA A 209 -13.11 -18.95 5.39
N GLU A 210 -13.84 -18.28 4.47
CA GLU A 210 -14.19 -18.81 3.15
C GLU A 210 -12.94 -19.12 2.30
N GLN A 211 -11.86 -18.34 2.47
CA GLN A 211 -10.59 -18.52 1.79
C GLN A 211 -9.62 -19.44 2.55
N ASN A 212 -9.99 -20.00 3.69
CA ASN A 212 -9.09 -20.73 4.59
C ASN A 212 -7.80 -19.93 4.90
N ALA A 213 -7.91 -18.62 4.99
CA ALA A 213 -6.84 -17.67 5.20
C ALA A 213 -6.67 -17.42 6.71
N PRO A 214 -5.48 -17.68 7.29
CA PRO A 214 -5.22 -17.36 8.69
C PRO A 214 -5.37 -15.86 8.93
N LEU A 215 -6.27 -15.44 9.82
CA LEU A 215 -6.52 -14.04 10.14
C LEU A 215 -5.87 -13.67 11.48
N THR A 216 -5.10 -12.60 11.48
CA THR A 216 -4.58 -11.92 12.67
C THR A 216 -5.18 -10.53 12.75
N GLU A 217 -6.01 -10.28 13.75
CA GLU A 217 -6.49 -8.93 14.08
C GLU A 217 -5.49 -8.27 15.01
N VAL A 218 -5.15 -6.99 14.75
CA VAL A 218 -4.18 -6.26 15.58
C VAL A 218 -4.78 -5.97 16.95
N ASP A 219 -4.12 -6.40 18.01
CA ASP A 219 -4.52 -6.11 19.38
C ASP A 219 -3.95 -4.79 19.86
N PHE A 220 -4.71 -3.71 19.71
CA PHE A 220 -4.30 -2.37 20.15
C PHE A 220 -4.31 -2.17 21.68
N HIS A 221 -4.76 -3.16 22.48
CA HIS A 221 -4.58 -3.08 23.93
C HIS A 221 -3.11 -3.18 24.34
N ASN A 222 -2.28 -3.78 23.47
CA ASN A 222 -0.82 -3.87 23.64
C ASN A 222 -0.07 -2.63 23.11
N LEU A 223 -0.77 -1.61 22.60
CA LEU A 223 -0.18 -0.37 22.12
C LEU A 223 -0.25 0.70 23.21
N GLN A 224 0.90 1.13 23.68
CA GLN A 224 1.05 2.26 24.59
C GLN A 224 1.79 3.39 23.88
N ILE A 225 1.19 4.58 23.86
CA ILE A 225 1.83 5.79 23.33
C ILE A 225 2.41 6.55 24.50
N ASP A 226 3.75 6.65 24.56
CA ASP A 226 4.46 7.27 25.69
C ASP A 226 4.53 8.78 25.56
N GLY A 227 4.42 9.30 24.34
CA GLY A 227 4.44 10.72 24.02
C GLY A 227 4.92 10.98 22.60
N GLY A 228 5.05 12.25 22.30
CA GLY A 228 5.53 12.72 20.99
C GLY A 228 5.69 14.24 20.99
N ASP A 229 6.37 14.71 19.98
CA ASP A 229 6.54 16.13 19.66
C ASP A 229 6.23 16.36 18.17
N LEU A 230 6.73 17.45 17.62
CA LEU A 230 6.54 17.78 16.21
C LEU A 230 7.46 17.00 15.24
N ASP A 231 8.35 16.17 15.76
CA ASP A 231 9.33 15.43 14.96
C ASP A 231 9.09 13.92 14.98
N ALA A 232 8.59 13.38 16.12
CA ALA A 232 8.37 11.95 16.26
C ALA A 232 7.35 11.59 17.35
N VAL A 233 6.88 10.35 17.30
CA VAL A 233 6.06 9.73 18.35
C VAL A 233 6.81 8.53 18.91
N THR A 234 6.86 8.38 20.25
CA THR A 234 7.42 7.21 20.92
C THR A 234 6.30 6.33 21.43
N PHE A 235 6.41 5.03 21.20
CA PHE A 235 5.40 4.06 21.62
C PHE A 235 5.99 2.68 21.91
N ASP A 236 5.26 1.90 22.71
CA ASP A 236 5.48 0.49 22.95
C ASP A 236 4.41 -0.32 22.21
N PHE A 237 4.78 -1.46 21.66
CA PHE A 237 3.82 -2.39 21.07
C PHE A 237 4.32 -3.83 21.15
N ASP A 238 3.59 -4.67 21.89
CA ASP A 238 3.72 -6.13 21.93
C ASP A 238 5.19 -6.60 22.13
N GLY A 239 5.87 -6.03 23.14
CA GLY A 239 7.25 -6.36 23.50
C GLY A 239 8.32 -5.64 22.66
N LEU A 240 7.94 -4.73 21.81
CA LEU A 240 8.84 -3.80 21.14
C LEU A 240 8.70 -2.43 21.82
N ASP A 241 9.57 -2.15 22.80
CA ASP A 241 9.43 -1.00 23.69
C ASP A 241 10.25 0.20 23.18
N GLY A 242 9.76 1.43 23.41
CA GLY A 242 10.44 2.69 23.12
C GLY A 242 10.75 2.90 21.64
N VAL A 243 9.83 2.54 20.74
CA VAL A 243 10.00 2.77 19.29
C VAL A 243 9.85 4.25 19.00
N HIS A 244 10.87 4.85 18.42
CA HIS A 244 10.85 6.24 17.98
C HIS A 244 10.46 6.34 16.50
N LEU A 245 9.22 6.74 16.25
CA LEU A 245 8.64 6.79 14.90
C LEU A 245 8.64 8.23 14.37
N PRO A 246 9.39 8.57 13.32
CA PRO A 246 9.45 9.94 12.75
C PRO A 246 8.24 10.31 11.88
N LEU A 247 7.15 9.57 11.98
CA LEU A 247 5.87 9.91 11.39
C LEU A 247 4.92 10.35 12.50
N ILE A 248 4.66 11.64 12.55
CA ILE A 248 3.81 12.23 13.58
C ILE A 248 2.32 12.09 13.25
N GLY A 249 1.48 12.29 14.27
CA GLY A 249 0.03 12.08 14.20
C GLY A 249 -0.41 10.86 15.02
N SER A 250 -1.49 11.02 15.77
CA SER A 250 -2.00 10.05 16.75
C SER A 250 -2.36 8.67 16.16
N TYR A 251 -2.54 8.60 14.85
CA TYR A 251 -2.88 7.38 14.10
C TYR A 251 -1.66 6.60 13.60
N GLN A 252 -0.48 7.21 13.56
CA GLN A 252 0.72 6.55 13.02
C GLN A 252 1.24 5.39 13.88
N PRO A 253 1.21 5.45 15.23
CA PRO A 253 1.52 4.26 16.03
C PRO A 253 0.61 3.07 15.76
N ARG A 254 -0.68 3.31 15.43
CA ARG A 254 -1.60 2.23 15.04
C ARG A 254 -1.26 1.65 13.67
N ASN A 255 -0.87 2.47 12.70
CA ASN A 255 -0.37 2.00 11.42
C ASN A 255 0.93 1.19 11.59
N ALA A 256 1.81 1.63 12.51
CA ALA A 256 3.03 0.90 12.86
C ALA A 256 2.71 -0.46 13.51
N ALA A 257 1.73 -0.54 14.40
CA ALA A 257 1.28 -1.80 14.99
C ALA A 257 0.79 -2.80 13.91
N VAL A 258 0.08 -2.32 12.88
CA VAL A 258 -0.31 -3.16 11.72
C VAL A 258 0.93 -3.64 10.96
N ALA A 259 1.90 -2.76 10.72
CA ALA A 259 3.14 -3.12 10.04
C ALA A 259 3.96 -4.15 10.84
N ILE A 260 4.14 -3.94 12.15
CA ILE A 260 4.84 -4.86 13.06
C ILE A 260 4.18 -6.24 13.03
N THR A 261 2.85 -6.28 13.20
CA THR A 261 2.08 -7.54 13.15
C THR A 261 2.27 -8.26 11.82
N THR A 262 2.23 -7.52 10.70
CA THR A 262 2.45 -8.08 9.36
C THR A 262 3.85 -8.67 9.22
N LEU A 263 4.88 -7.96 9.68
CA LEU A 263 6.27 -8.44 9.63
C LEU A 263 6.48 -9.70 10.47
N ARG A 264 5.81 -9.81 11.61
CA ARG A 264 5.82 -11.02 12.43
C ARG A 264 5.11 -12.20 11.76
N VAL A 265 4.02 -11.95 11.03
CA VAL A 265 3.35 -12.96 10.19
C VAL A 265 4.29 -13.41 9.07
N LEU A 266 4.98 -12.50 8.40
CA LEU A 266 5.98 -12.84 7.39
C LEU A 266 7.13 -13.68 8.00
N ARG A 267 7.62 -13.32 9.18
CA ARG A 267 8.65 -14.08 9.90
C ARG A 267 8.19 -15.51 10.20
N ALA A 268 6.93 -15.69 10.60
CA ALA A 268 6.35 -17.02 10.81
C ALA A 268 6.26 -17.85 9.53
N LYS A 269 6.21 -17.20 8.35
CA LYS A 269 6.31 -17.83 7.02
C LYS A 269 7.74 -18.13 6.57
N GLY A 270 8.75 -17.74 7.35
CA GLY A 270 10.16 -18.00 7.05
C GLY A 270 10.93 -16.81 6.48
N TRP A 271 10.34 -15.61 6.40
CA TRP A 271 11.09 -14.40 6.07
C TRP A 271 12.01 -14.03 7.24
N ASN A 272 13.27 -13.72 6.94
CA ASN A 272 14.23 -13.32 7.97
C ASN A 272 14.06 -11.82 8.30
N VAL A 273 13.14 -11.50 9.19
CA VAL A 273 12.86 -10.13 9.65
C VAL A 273 13.03 -10.07 11.17
N PRO A 274 14.26 -9.85 11.67
CA PRO A 274 14.51 -9.74 13.11
C PRO A 274 13.89 -8.46 13.70
N GLU A 275 13.60 -8.46 15.00
CA GLU A 275 13.02 -7.29 15.71
C GLU A 275 13.92 -6.04 15.57
N SER A 276 15.25 -6.22 15.49
CA SER A 276 16.18 -5.12 15.26
C SER A 276 15.95 -4.43 13.89
N ALA A 277 15.61 -5.20 12.85
CA ALA A 277 15.30 -4.64 11.54
C ALA A 277 13.92 -3.95 11.54
N ILE A 278 12.95 -4.50 12.28
CA ILE A 278 11.65 -3.84 12.48
C ILE A 278 11.84 -2.47 13.13
N ARG A 279 12.59 -2.42 14.24
CA ARG A 279 12.92 -1.17 14.93
C ARG A 279 13.62 -0.19 14.00
N ALA A 280 14.74 -0.60 13.39
CA ALA A 280 15.53 0.27 12.53
C ALA A 280 14.71 0.84 11.35
N GLY A 281 13.85 0.02 10.75
CA GLY A 281 12.99 0.46 9.65
C GLY A 281 11.92 1.46 10.10
N LEU A 282 11.32 1.26 11.28
CA LEU A 282 10.33 2.20 11.83
C LEU A 282 10.97 3.54 12.23
N GLU A 283 12.18 3.50 12.79
CA GLU A 283 12.92 4.70 13.24
C GLU A 283 13.51 5.54 12.09
N THR A 284 13.56 4.97 10.87
CA THR A 284 14.12 5.66 9.70
C THR A 284 13.11 5.89 8.58
N VAL A 285 11.86 5.44 8.74
CA VAL A 285 10.83 5.58 7.69
C VAL A 285 10.53 7.04 7.38
N GLN A 286 10.39 7.34 6.08
CA GLN A 286 9.96 8.64 5.60
C GLN A 286 8.70 8.46 4.74
N TRP A 287 7.70 9.31 4.97
CA TRP A 287 6.46 9.28 4.19
C TRP A 287 5.86 10.68 4.05
N PRO A 288 6.28 11.46 3.04
CA PRO A 288 5.84 12.83 2.84
C PRO A 288 4.32 12.99 2.69
N GLY A 289 3.80 14.15 3.10
CA GLY A 289 2.39 14.52 2.94
C GLY A 289 1.41 13.80 3.87
N ARG A 290 1.89 13.19 4.96
CA ARG A 290 1.06 12.56 5.98
C ARG A 290 1.38 13.13 7.35
N PHE A 291 0.65 14.19 7.74
CA PHE A 291 0.85 14.98 8.95
C PHE A 291 2.31 15.46 9.08
N GLU A 292 2.86 15.89 7.96
CA GLU A 292 4.26 16.25 7.83
C GLU A 292 4.50 17.69 8.29
N LEU A 293 5.47 17.88 9.18
CA LEU A 293 5.90 19.20 9.59
C LEU A 293 6.91 19.76 8.57
N LEU A 294 6.48 20.73 7.77
CA LEU A 294 7.33 21.38 6.78
C LEU A 294 8.14 22.54 7.37
N ARG A 295 7.73 23.10 8.51
CA ARG A 295 8.38 24.21 9.19
C ARG A 295 7.95 24.29 10.66
N HIS A 296 8.90 24.54 11.57
CA HIS A 296 8.64 24.64 13.00
C HIS A 296 8.09 25.99 13.47
N ALA A 297 8.56 27.12 12.88
CA ALA A 297 8.20 28.45 13.37
C ALA A 297 7.86 29.43 12.23
N PRO A 298 6.61 29.88 12.05
CA PRO A 298 5.42 29.25 12.66
C PRO A 298 5.26 27.80 12.15
N ALA A 299 4.66 26.94 12.96
CA ALA A 299 4.45 25.54 12.57
C ALA A 299 3.59 25.47 11.30
N PHE A 300 4.05 24.69 10.31
CA PHE A 300 3.33 24.44 9.08
C PHE A 300 3.24 22.94 8.84
N LEU A 301 2.05 22.38 9.04
CA LEU A 301 1.75 20.95 8.86
C LEU A 301 1.04 20.72 7.53
N LEU A 302 1.46 19.69 6.83
CA LEU A 302 0.84 19.19 5.60
C LEU A 302 0.25 17.81 5.84
N ASP A 303 -1.04 17.64 5.53
CA ASP A 303 -1.69 16.33 5.58
C ASP A 303 -2.61 16.09 4.38
N GLY A 304 -2.58 14.87 3.85
CA GLY A 304 -3.38 14.45 2.70
C GLY A 304 -4.78 13.92 3.06
N SER A 305 -5.29 14.19 4.25
CA SER A 305 -6.65 13.77 4.64
C SER A 305 -7.71 14.47 3.79
N HIS A 306 -8.60 13.68 3.20
CA HIS A 306 -9.63 14.17 2.26
C HIS A 306 -11.00 13.51 2.48
N ASN A 307 -11.15 12.65 3.48
CA ASN A 307 -12.41 12.03 3.88
C ASN A 307 -12.71 12.30 5.35
N ALA A 308 -13.98 12.13 5.77
CA ALA A 308 -14.42 12.45 7.13
C ALA A 308 -13.67 11.66 8.21
N HIS A 309 -13.31 10.41 7.95
CA HIS A 309 -12.56 9.57 8.88
C HIS A 309 -11.11 10.08 9.04
N GLY A 310 -10.42 10.37 7.95
CA GLY A 310 -9.06 10.94 7.95
C GLY A 310 -9.02 12.31 8.64
N MET A 311 -9.94 13.22 8.28
CA MET A 311 -10.01 14.57 8.89
C MET A 311 -10.21 14.52 10.40
N ARG A 312 -11.02 13.59 10.92
CA ARG A 312 -11.16 13.42 12.37
C ARG A 312 -9.84 13.00 13.02
N ALA A 313 -9.11 12.07 12.41
CA ALA A 313 -7.81 11.64 12.93
C ALA A 313 -6.77 12.76 12.89
N THR A 314 -6.75 13.58 11.82
CA THR A 314 -5.90 14.78 11.72
C THR A 314 -6.22 15.79 12.82
N VAL A 315 -7.50 16.11 13.03
CA VAL A 315 -7.92 17.06 14.10
C VAL A 315 -7.58 16.52 15.49
N GLN A 316 -7.69 15.22 15.73
CA GLN A 316 -7.29 14.61 17.01
C GLN A 316 -5.78 14.63 17.24
N SER A 317 -5.00 14.83 16.21
CA SER A 317 -3.54 14.87 16.26
C SER A 317 -2.99 16.31 16.47
N LEU A 318 -3.84 17.34 16.32
CA LEU A 318 -3.53 18.75 16.62
C LEU A 318 -3.71 19.07 18.09
#